data_f52c1a1424f629a653f2d2517b59f273
#
_entry.id   f52c1a1424f629a653f2d2517b59f273
#
_cell.length_a   1.000
_cell.length_b   1.000
_cell.length_c   1.000
_cell.angle_alpha   90.00
_cell.angle_beta   90.00
_cell.angle_gamma   90.00
#
_symmetry.space_group_name_H-M   'P 1'
#
loop_
_entity.id
_entity.type
_entity.pdbx_description
1 polymer ?
#
loop_
_entity_poly.entity_id
_entity_poly.type
_entity_poly.pdbx_seq_one_letter_code
_entity_poly.pdbx_strand_id
1 'polypeptide(L)'
;LRAIVCVETYGTTTSDLLAEDVEETVAVLALLHDVCKVNCYHVETKRRKNPETGRWEDFQGYAFKDPLPLGHGEKSLFLIQRHMDLEAEEALAIRWHMGAYDNAAKADPRALSAAMAATPWVWRLQEADMCAAWVDEREAEE
;
A
#
# COMPACT_ATOMS: atom_id res chain seq x y z
N LEU A 1 4.87 -11.95 0.37
CA LEU A 1 6.15 -12.63 0.05
C LEU A 1 6.68 -12.23 -1.33
N ARG A 2 5.85 -12.18 -2.39
CA ARG A 2 6.27 -11.75 -3.73
C ARG A 2 6.60 -10.26 -3.81
N ALA A 3 5.88 -9.40 -3.09
CA ALA A 3 6.21 -7.98 -3.00
C ALA A 3 7.61 -7.74 -2.41
N ILE A 4 8.01 -8.54 -1.42
CA ILE A 4 9.37 -8.53 -0.87
C ILE A 4 10.40 -8.91 -1.94
N VAL A 5 10.12 -9.96 -2.72
CA VAL A 5 11.00 -10.43 -3.81
C VAL A 5 11.16 -9.36 -4.91
N CYS A 6 10.10 -8.63 -5.29
CA CYS A 6 10.20 -7.54 -6.26
C CYS A 6 11.12 -6.41 -5.78
N VAL A 7 11.07 -6.06 -4.49
CA VAL A 7 11.97 -5.04 -3.91
C VAL A 7 13.43 -5.48 -3.95
N GLU A 8 13.70 -6.79 -3.79
CA GLU A 8 15.05 -7.36 -3.86
C GLU A 8 15.61 -7.47 -5.29
N THR A 9 14.77 -7.68 -6.30
CA THR A 9 15.20 -8.05 -7.66
C THR A 9 15.73 -6.84 -8.47
N TYR A 10 15.30 -5.62 -8.17
CA TYR A 10 15.82 -4.41 -8.81
C TYR A 10 17.07 -3.88 -8.07
N GLY A 11 18.09 -4.74 -8.00
CA GLY A 11 19.33 -4.45 -7.30
C GLY A 11 20.04 -3.18 -7.77
N THR A 12 20.10 -2.20 -6.90
CA THR A 12 21.29 -1.40 -6.80
C THR A 12 22.39 -2.27 -6.21
N THR A 13 23.59 -2.13 -6.69
CA THR A 13 24.82 -2.62 -6.06
C THR A 13 24.87 -2.12 -4.62
N THR A 14 24.18 -2.81 -3.74
CA THR A 14 24.12 -2.56 -2.30
C THR A 14 25.28 -3.24 -1.60
N SER A 15 26.50 -2.90 -2.00
CA SER A 15 27.69 -3.29 -1.22
C SER A 15 27.80 -2.54 0.09
N ASP A 16 26.97 -1.51 0.32
CA ASP A 16 27.11 -0.60 1.46
C ASP A 16 25.94 -0.60 2.44
N LEU A 17 24.86 -1.32 2.17
CA LEU A 17 23.80 -1.55 3.16
C LEU A 17 24.05 -2.91 3.81
N LEU A 18 24.21 -2.94 5.11
CA LEU A 18 24.26 -4.19 5.87
C LEU A 18 22.99 -4.98 5.57
N ALA A 19 23.13 -6.25 5.22
CA ALA A 19 22.01 -7.07 4.73
C ALA A 19 20.83 -7.11 5.74
N GLU A 20 21.12 -7.06 7.03
CA GLU A 20 20.13 -7.03 8.11
C GLU A 20 19.25 -5.78 8.08
N ASP A 21 19.82 -4.59 7.85
CA ASP A 21 19.08 -3.32 7.80
C ASP A 21 18.11 -3.29 6.59
N VAL A 22 18.52 -3.88 5.48
CA VAL A 22 17.67 -3.98 4.28
C VAL A 22 16.50 -4.92 4.49
N GLU A 23 16.73 -6.08 5.14
CA GLU A 23 15.67 -7.05 5.43
C GLU A 23 14.61 -6.47 6.38
N GLU A 24 15.03 -5.72 7.40
CA GLU A 24 14.13 -5.03 8.31
C GLU A 24 13.27 -3.98 7.59
N THR A 25 13.90 -3.07 6.83
CA THR A 25 13.19 -2.05 6.03
C THR A 25 12.19 -2.70 5.07
N VAL A 26 12.59 -3.75 4.34
CA VAL A 26 11.69 -4.47 3.43
C VAL A 26 10.49 -5.06 4.19
N ALA A 27 10.71 -5.66 5.36
CA ALA A 27 9.64 -6.21 6.17
C ALA A 27 8.67 -5.12 6.67
N VAL A 28 9.19 -4.00 7.16
CA VAL A 28 8.39 -2.85 7.60
C VAL A 28 7.54 -2.32 6.45
N LEU A 29 8.13 -2.05 5.31
CA LEU A 29 7.43 -1.52 4.14
C LEU A 29 6.38 -2.49 3.61
N ALA A 30 6.73 -3.76 3.42
CA ALA A 30 5.82 -4.75 2.86
C ALA A 30 4.61 -5.04 3.75
N LEU A 31 4.80 -5.07 5.07
CA LEU A 31 3.74 -5.43 6.00
C LEU A 31 2.89 -4.24 6.45
N LEU A 32 3.45 -3.02 6.49
CA LEU A 32 2.82 -1.90 7.19
C LEU A 32 2.36 -0.76 6.27
N HIS A 33 2.77 -0.70 4.98
CA HIS A 33 2.38 0.42 4.12
C HIS A 33 0.86 0.64 4.06
N ASP A 34 0.09 -0.42 4.11
CA ASP A 34 -1.37 -0.45 3.97
C ASP A 34 -2.13 -0.63 5.31
N VAL A 35 -1.46 -0.45 6.44
CA VAL A 35 -2.09 -0.60 7.77
C VAL A 35 -3.27 0.36 7.98
N CYS A 36 -3.37 1.43 7.20
CA CYS A 36 -4.53 2.33 7.14
C CYS A 36 -5.85 1.61 6.83
N LYS A 37 -5.81 0.44 6.19
CA LYS A 37 -7.00 -0.37 5.86
C LYS A 37 -7.54 -1.17 7.03
N VAL A 38 -6.80 -1.25 8.14
CA VAL A 38 -7.24 -1.96 9.35
C VAL A 38 -8.54 -1.35 9.87
N ASN A 39 -9.52 -2.22 10.18
CA ASN A 39 -10.86 -1.83 10.65
C ASN A 39 -11.69 -0.96 9.69
N CYS A 40 -11.31 -0.89 8.41
CA CYS A 40 -12.10 -0.17 7.39
C CYS A 40 -13.15 -1.05 6.70
N TYR A 41 -13.03 -2.38 6.79
CA TYR A 41 -13.95 -3.30 6.14
C TYR A 41 -14.89 -3.95 7.17
N HIS A 42 -16.19 -3.95 6.87
CA HIS A 42 -17.20 -4.61 7.68
C HIS A 42 -18.23 -5.28 6.77
N VAL A 43 -18.87 -6.30 7.30
CA VAL A 43 -19.92 -7.01 6.57
C VAL A 43 -21.23 -6.26 6.73
N GLU A 44 -21.92 -6.03 5.62
CA GLU A 44 -23.27 -5.48 5.59
C GLU A 44 -24.16 -6.22 4.60
N THR A 45 -25.47 -6.13 4.83
CA THR A 45 -26.44 -6.68 3.88
C THR A 45 -26.58 -5.74 2.69
N LYS A 46 -26.25 -6.24 1.51
CA LYS A 46 -26.38 -5.55 0.22
C LYS A 46 -27.47 -6.22 -0.62
N ARG A 47 -27.97 -5.51 -1.62
CA ARG A 47 -28.95 -6.03 -2.59
C ARG A 47 -28.35 -6.09 -3.98
N ARG A 48 -28.57 -7.21 -4.66
CA ARG A 48 -28.21 -7.37 -6.06
C ARG A 48 -29.38 -7.99 -6.84
N LYS A 49 -29.39 -7.75 -8.14
CA LYS A 49 -30.32 -8.42 -9.03
C LYS A 49 -29.73 -9.76 -9.44
N ASN A 50 -30.42 -10.84 -9.16
CA ASN A 50 -30.00 -12.18 -9.59
C ASN A 50 -30.05 -12.25 -11.13
N PRO A 51 -28.93 -12.58 -11.82
CA PRO A 51 -28.88 -12.57 -13.28
C PRO A 51 -29.76 -13.63 -13.93
N GLU A 52 -30.02 -14.76 -13.24
CA GLU A 52 -30.82 -15.86 -13.78
C GLU A 52 -32.33 -15.64 -13.60
N THR A 53 -32.73 -15.14 -12.43
CA THR A 53 -34.15 -15.01 -12.08
C THR A 53 -34.70 -13.59 -12.30
N GLY A 54 -33.82 -12.59 -12.45
CA GLY A 54 -34.16 -11.18 -12.54
C GLY A 54 -34.72 -10.58 -11.22
N ARG A 55 -34.77 -11.32 -10.14
CA ARG A 55 -35.29 -10.88 -8.83
C ARG A 55 -34.21 -10.24 -8.00
N TRP A 56 -34.61 -9.30 -7.14
CA TRP A 56 -33.73 -8.74 -6.13
C TRP A 56 -33.53 -9.72 -4.99
N GLU A 57 -32.30 -9.95 -4.60
CA GLU A 57 -31.89 -10.80 -3.46
C GLU A 57 -30.94 -10.05 -2.54
N ASP A 58 -31.03 -10.33 -1.26
CA ASP A 58 -30.12 -9.83 -0.26
C ASP A 58 -28.92 -10.77 -0.15
N PHE A 59 -27.71 -10.21 -0.03
CA PHE A 59 -26.49 -10.96 0.20
C PHE A 59 -25.59 -10.25 1.19
N GLN A 60 -24.71 -10.98 1.86
CA GLN A 60 -23.68 -10.40 2.72
C GLN A 60 -22.50 -9.98 1.86
N GLY A 61 -22.12 -8.72 1.97
CA GLY A 61 -20.99 -8.17 1.24
C GLY A 61 -20.15 -7.25 2.13
N TYR A 62 -18.90 -7.01 1.72
CA TYR A 62 -18.06 -6.08 2.45
C TYR A 62 -18.36 -4.63 2.05
N ALA A 63 -18.41 -3.75 3.04
CA ALA A 63 -18.44 -2.31 2.87
C ALA A 63 -17.17 -1.69 3.44
N PHE A 64 -16.68 -0.66 2.75
CA PHE A 64 -15.57 0.15 3.21
C PHE A 64 -16.11 1.40 3.92
N LYS A 65 -15.66 1.60 5.15
CA LYS A 65 -15.94 2.81 5.92
C LYS A 65 -14.69 3.20 6.68
N ASP A 66 -14.10 4.31 6.31
CA ASP A 66 -12.92 4.83 7.02
C ASP A 66 -13.35 5.66 8.24
N PRO A 67 -13.06 5.19 9.47
CA PRO A 67 -13.36 5.93 10.69
C PRO A 67 -12.39 7.09 10.95
N LEU A 68 -11.25 7.15 10.23
CA LEU A 68 -10.20 8.13 10.42
C LEU A 68 -9.64 8.58 9.05
N PRO A 69 -10.33 9.48 8.35
CA PRO A 69 -9.98 9.86 6.97
C PRO A 69 -8.83 10.87 6.91
N LEU A 70 -7.62 10.44 7.23
CA LEU A 70 -6.40 11.27 7.20
C LEU A 70 -5.68 11.30 5.84
N GLY A 71 -6.16 10.50 4.87
CA GLY A 71 -5.41 10.17 3.67
C GLY A 71 -4.74 8.79 3.79
N HIS A 72 -4.41 8.18 2.66
CA HIS A 72 -4.01 6.77 2.65
C HIS A 72 -2.63 6.56 3.32
N GLY A 73 -1.58 7.17 2.78
CA GLY A 73 -0.24 7.06 3.33
C GLY A 73 -0.09 7.77 4.69
N GLU A 74 -0.71 8.93 4.86
CA GLU A 74 -0.68 9.68 6.12
C GLU A 74 -1.30 8.88 7.28
N LYS A 75 -2.39 8.18 7.02
CA LYS A 75 -3.04 7.34 8.03
C LYS A 75 -2.17 6.16 8.41
N SER A 76 -1.50 5.51 7.44
CA SER A 76 -0.55 4.45 7.74
C SER A 76 0.58 4.96 8.64
N LEU A 77 1.20 6.08 8.30
CA LEU A 77 2.22 6.70 9.15
C LEU A 77 1.71 7.01 10.56
N PHE A 78 0.54 7.63 10.66
CA PHE A 78 -0.06 7.97 11.95
C PHE A 78 -0.26 6.73 12.83
N LEU A 79 -0.72 5.62 12.24
CA LEU A 79 -0.96 4.39 12.98
C LEU A 79 0.35 3.72 13.40
N ILE A 80 1.34 3.62 12.52
CA ILE A 80 2.62 2.96 12.79
C ILE A 80 3.39 3.71 13.88
N GLN A 81 3.52 5.04 13.76
CA GLN A 81 4.30 5.87 14.69
C GLN A 81 3.74 5.93 16.11
N ARG A 82 2.57 5.38 16.35
CA ARG A 82 2.05 5.16 17.71
C ARG A 82 2.63 3.92 18.39
N HIS A 83 3.33 3.07 17.66
CA HIS A 83 3.82 1.78 18.14
C HIS A 83 5.32 1.58 17.93
N MET A 84 5.89 2.22 16.89
CA MET A 84 7.32 2.14 16.58
C MET A 84 7.77 3.41 15.86
N ASP A 85 9.04 3.72 15.99
CA ASP A 85 9.68 4.76 15.19
C ASP A 85 9.95 4.22 13.78
N LEU A 86 9.90 5.11 12.79
CA LEU A 86 10.24 4.81 11.40
C LEU A 86 11.45 5.66 11.00
N GLU A 87 12.33 5.07 10.22
CA GLU A 87 13.36 5.84 9.53
C GLU A 87 12.72 6.79 8.51
N ALA A 88 13.39 7.91 8.23
CA ALA A 88 12.86 8.93 7.32
C ALA A 88 12.55 8.36 5.93
N GLU A 89 13.36 7.43 5.45
CA GLU A 89 13.19 6.76 4.16
C GLU A 89 11.96 5.84 4.14
N GLU A 90 11.74 5.10 5.23
CA GLU A 90 10.56 4.26 5.40
C GLU A 90 9.27 5.10 5.46
N ALA A 91 9.33 6.19 6.23
CA ALA A 91 8.21 7.12 6.33
C ALA A 91 7.86 7.73 4.97
N LEU A 92 8.85 8.15 4.19
CA LEU A 92 8.65 8.66 2.83
C LEU A 92 8.06 7.58 1.90
N ALA A 93 8.58 6.36 1.95
CA ALA A 93 8.08 5.27 1.14
C ALA A 93 6.62 4.95 1.46
N ILE A 94 6.27 4.77 2.74
CA ILE A 94 4.90 4.52 3.18
C ILE A 94 3.97 5.68 2.82
N ARG A 95 4.43 6.94 3.02
CA ARG A 95 3.63 8.12 2.69
C ARG A 95 3.26 8.19 1.21
N TRP A 96 4.19 7.86 0.32
CA TRP A 96 4.06 8.11 -1.12
C TRP A 96 3.89 6.84 -1.97
N HIS A 97 3.67 5.65 -1.38
CA HIS A 97 3.56 4.38 -2.13
C HIS A 97 2.45 4.37 -3.17
N MET A 98 1.38 5.15 -2.97
CA MET A 98 0.33 5.33 -3.98
C MET A 98 0.80 6.11 -5.23
N GLY A 99 1.98 6.71 -5.20
CA GLY A 99 2.57 7.45 -6.31
C GLY A 99 1.63 8.49 -6.90
N ALA A 100 1.48 8.50 -8.22
CA ALA A 100 0.61 9.44 -8.93
C ALA A 100 -0.90 9.26 -8.66
N TYR A 101 -1.31 8.15 -8.05
CA TYR A 101 -2.70 7.95 -7.64
C TYR A 101 -3.05 8.68 -6.34
N ASP A 102 -2.05 9.11 -5.56
CA ASP A 102 -2.25 9.89 -4.34
C ASP A 102 -2.84 11.27 -4.64
N ASN A 103 -3.79 11.71 -3.82
CA ASN A 103 -4.45 13.00 -4.04
C ASN A 103 -3.52 14.20 -3.80
N ALA A 104 -2.58 14.09 -2.86
CA ALA A 104 -1.59 15.13 -2.64
C ALA A 104 -0.60 15.22 -3.81
N ALA A 105 -0.22 14.08 -4.41
CA ALA A 105 0.61 14.05 -5.63
C ALA A 105 -0.10 14.68 -6.83
N LYS A 106 -1.42 14.49 -6.95
CA LYS A 106 -2.23 15.14 -8.00
C LYS A 106 -2.32 16.65 -7.80
N ALA A 107 -2.36 17.11 -6.55
CA ALA A 107 -2.40 18.53 -6.21
C ALA A 107 -1.04 19.22 -6.38
N ASP A 108 0.05 18.57 -5.97
CA ASP A 108 1.44 19.04 -6.15
C ASP A 108 2.38 17.89 -6.53
N PRO A 109 2.58 17.63 -7.83
CA PRO A 109 3.48 16.58 -8.30
C PRO A 109 4.95 16.75 -7.86
N ARG A 110 5.35 17.97 -7.49
CA ARG A 110 6.73 18.25 -7.06
C ARG A 110 7.05 17.60 -5.72
N ALA A 111 6.06 17.47 -4.83
CA ALA A 111 6.22 16.81 -3.54
C ALA A 111 6.56 15.33 -3.71
N LEU A 112 5.85 14.62 -4.60
CA LEU A 112 6.16 13.23 -4.94
C LEU A 112 7.55 13.10 -5.59
N SER A 113 7.87 13.98 -6.55
CA SER A 113 9.18 13.97 -7.19
C SER A 113 10.33 14.19 -6.20
N ALA A 114 10.14 15.08 -5.22
CA ALA A 114 11.11 15.31 -4.16
C ALA A 114 11.28 14.08 -3.26
N ALA A 115 10.20 13.39 -2.92
CA ALA A 115 10.25 12.16 -2.14
C ALA A 115 10.98 11.03 -2.89
N MET A 116 10.73 10.87 -4.19
CA MET A 116 11.43 9.90 -5.05
C MET A 116 12.93 10.21 -5.21
N ALA A 117 13.29 11.50 -5.20
CA ALA A 117 14.69 11.92 -5.24
C ALA A 117 15.41 11.73 -3.89
N ALA A 118 14.67 11.74 -2.78
CA ALA A 118 15.24 11.57 -1.43
C ALA A 118 15.62 10.14 -1.13
N THR A 119 14.80 9.16 -1.60
CA THR A 119 15.07 7.74 -1.37
C THR A 119 14.50 6.87 -2.50
N PRO A 120 15.21 5.79 -2.89
CA PRO A 120 14.69 4.82 -3.85
C PRO A 120 13.53 3.98 -3.31
N TRP A 121 13.33 3.93 -2.00
CA TRP A 121 12.28 3.12 -1.38
C TRP A 121 10.87 3.56 -1.77
N VAL A 122 10.64 4.85 -2.06
CA VAL A 122 9.35 5.36 -2.56
C VAL A 122 8.98 4.66 -3.87
N TRP A 123 9.92 4.60 -4.81
CA TRP A 123 9.72 3.94 -6.10
C TRP A 123 9.57 2.43 -5.96
N ARG A 124 10.45 1.79 -5.21
CA ARG A 124 10.47 0.33 -5.03
C ARG A 124 9.18 -0.19 -4.40
N LEU A 125 8.69 0.49 -3.36
CA LEU A 125 7.45 0.09 -2.71
C LEU A 125 6.24 0.27 -3.65
N GLN A 126 6.16 1.41 -4.36
CA GLN A 126 5.11 1.64 -5.34
C GLN A 126 5.10 0.58 -6.44
N GLU A 127 6.26 0.22 -6.98
CA GLU A 127 6.38 -0.80 -8.01
C GLU A 127 5.95 -2.18 -7.49
N ALA A 128 6.40 -2.56 -6.30
CA ALA A 128 6.05 -3.83 -5.67
C ALA A 128 4.54 -3.94 -5.41
N ASP A 129 3.91 -2.89 -4.88
CA ASP A 129 2.47 -2.83 -4.64
C ASP A 129 1.68 -2.92 -5.96
N MET A 130 2.10 -2.18 -6.99
CA MET A 130 1.50 -2.24 -8.32
C MET A 130 1.64 -3.64 -8.95
N CYS A 131 2.80 -4.30 -8.81
CA CYS A 131 2.99 -5.66 -9.30
C CYS A 131 2.07 -6.64 -8.57
N ALA A 132 1.97 -6.56 -7.26
CA ALA A 132 1.07 -7.41 -6.48
C ALA A 132 -0.38 -7.26 -6.94
N ALA A 133 -0.88 -6.03 -7.04
CA ALA A 133 -2.28 -5.76 -7.37
C ALA A 133 -2.65 -6.07 -8.84
N TRP A 134 -1.74 -5.80 -9.80
CA TRP A 134 -2.08 -5.87 -11.23
C TRP A 134 -1.56 -7.11 -11.95
N VAL A 135 -0.62 -7.83 -11.38
CA VAL A 135 -0.05 -9.04 -11.97
C VAL A 135 -0.47 -10.25 -11.14
N ASP A 136 -0.06 -10.31 -9.87
CA ASP A 136 -0.22 -11.50 -9.05
C ASP A 136 -1.69 -11.78 -8.67
N GLU A 137 -2.45 -10.76 -8.30
CA GLU A 137 -3.86 -10.94 -7.91
C GLU A 137 -4.76 -11.30 -9.11
N ARG A 138 -4.44 -10.81 -10.32
CA ARG A 138 -5.19 -11.13 -11.53
C ARG A 138 -5.02 -12.57 -12.00
N GLU A 139 -3.82 -13.15 -11.82
CA GLU A 139 -3.57 -14.55 -12.16
C GLU A 139 -4.29 -15.52 -11.20
N ALA A 140 -4.66 -15.07 -10.01
CA ALA A 140 -5.37 -15.88 -9.04
C ALA A 140 -6.90 -15.95 -9.28
N GLU A 141 -7.45 -15.07 -10.13
CA GLU A 141 -8.89 -15.01 -10.48
C GLU A 141 -9.25 -15.78 -11.75
N GLU A 142 -8.26 -16.26 -12.52
CA GLU A 142 -8.43 -17.14 -13.69
C GLU A 142 -8.34 -18.64 -13.30
#